data_a9d7638f32b7efbc618de61821d6416b
#
_entry.id   a9d7638f32b7efbc618de61821d6416b
#
_cell.length_a   1.000
_cell.length_b   1.000
_cell.length_c   1.000
_cell.angle_alpha   90.00
_cell.angle_beta   90.00
_cell.angle_gamma   90.00
#
_symmetry.space_group_name_H-M   'P 1'
#
loop_
_entity.id
_entity.type
_entity.pdbx_description
1 polymer ?
#
loop_
_entity_poly.entity_id
_entity_poly.type
_entity_poly.pdbx_seq_one_letter_code
_entity_poly.pdbx_strand_id
1 'polypeptide(L)'
;MSHHLISQLTLPQMLRQRAQQEPDKVALHQKDYGIWQPLTWATYYQRAVWFGLGMKSLGLSDNGHVGIISENRSEWVLAQLGCGMVGVVTVGVYPTSPAPEVAYILNHSDSEIVVCEDQEQADKVAESLHELPQLKHVIIIEPDGFRNTDERIADIAVLYSDVEQAGKEHEKSHVGYVDEVLSKQMMQDIGLMIYTSGSTGKPKGAMISYANIHGVTPGIIERLKLQPDSSHLSYLPLCHVAEQMLTTFVPIYLGSVVCFGESIRTVQEDLRELAPTLFLGVPRIWEKLHSSIAIKITETGRFRRWLFDKAIAACEPLGYKQKSARSLKDKVVYGFWYWIILRALQNFIGLRNCRVALTGAAPVPPTVVKFFRTIGVPLVEVYGLTESTGMVAGQPLEDPHPTSVGMVTYGTEYKLVPDTGELLLRGPMVFAGYYKNEAETAKTIVDGWLHTGDVANECNGQLYIVDRMKDIMITAGGKNITPSEIENTMKGSPYIKECIVIADGRRFVSALIEIDLETVSKWAETRQIAFTHFRSLTELDAVKELIESEVAKGNALLAPVANIRRFHLLTKALDHDDGEVTATMKVKRSSIYKAYETEIEFMYA
;
A
#
# COMPACT_ATOMS: atom_id res chain seq x y z
N MET A 1 -0.99 -0.29 -29.91
CA MET A 1 -1.01 1.17 -30.07
C MET A 1 0.38 1.70 -29.82
N SER A 2 0.84 2.68 -30.60
CA SER A 2 2.11 3.32 -30.32
C SER A 2 2.00 4.11 -29.00
N HIS A 3 2.95 3.96 -28.10
CA HIS A 3 3.04 4.70 -26.82
C HIS A 3 2.85 6.22 -26.98
N HIS A 4 3.12 6.78 -28.15
CA HIS A 4 3.01 8.22 -28.45
C HIS A 4 1.58 8.76 -28.49
N LEU A 5 0.56 7.95 -28.83
CA LEU A 5 -0.84 8.44 -28.89
C LEU A 5 -1.52 8.39 -27.51
N ILE A 6 -1.11 7.47 -26.65
CA ILE A 6 -1.66 7.32 -25.30
C ILE A 6 -1.19 8.47 -24.39
N SER A 7 0.02 8.98 -24.60
CA SER A 7 0.65 10.02 -23.76
C SER A 7 0.00 11.42 -23.84
N GLN A 8 -1.08 11.58 -24.59
CA GLN A 8 -1.80 12.87 -24.75
C GLN A 8 -3.24 12.83 -24.23
N LEU A 9 -3.69 11.70 -23.71
CA LEU A 9 -5.06 11.53 -23.21
C LEU A 9 -5.06 11.54 -21.68
N THR A 10 -5.99 12.25 -21.08
CA THR A 10 -6.24 12.15 -19.64
C THR A 10 -6.76 10.77 -19.28
N LEU A 11 -6.70 10.39 -18.00
CA LEU A 11 -7.16 9.07 -17.56
C LEU A 11 -8.64 8.80 -17.90
N PRO A 12 -9.59 9.77 -17.74
CA PRO A 12 -10.97 9.62 -18.21
C PRO A 12 -11.10 9.44 -19.72
N GLN A 13 -10.32 10.19 -20.51
CA GLN A 13 -10.30 10.03 -21.98
C GLN A 13 -9.79 8.65 -22.39
N MET A 14 -8.79 8.10 -21.68
CA MET A 14 -8.29 6.75 -21.90
C MET A 14 -9.33 5.69 -21.56
N LEU A 15 -10.10 5.85 -20.47
CA LEU A 15 -11.19 4.95 -20.13
C LEU A 15 -12.24 4.93 -21.23
N ARG A 16 -12.64 6.09 -21.75
CA ARG A 16 -13.55 6.20 -22.92
C ARG A 16 -13.00 5.45 -24.13
N GLN A 17 -11.72 5.64 -24.43
CA GLN A 17 -11.07 4.95 -25.55
C GLN A 17 -11.06 3.43 -25.36
N ARG A 18 -10.80 2.94 -24.14
CA ARG A 18 -10.88 1.50 -23.83
C ARG A 18 -12.28 0.94 -24.05
N ALA A 19 -13.30 1.63 -23.54
CA ALA A 19 -14.71 1.23 -23.73
C ALA A 19 -15.10 1.15 -25.21
N GLN A 20 -14.55 2.00 -26.07
CA GLN A 20 -14.80 1.97 -27.51
C GLN A 20 -14.04 0.85 -28.23
N GLN A 21 -12.82 0.51 -27.78
CA GLN A 21 -11.95 -0.46 -28.47
C GLN A 21 -12.16 -1.89 -28.02
N GLU A 22 -12.44 -2.10 -26.74
CA GLU A 22 -12.55 -3.42 -26.10
C GLU A 22 -13.85 -3.48 -25.25
N PRO A 23 -15.06 -3.13 -25.80
CA PRO A 23 -16.27 -2.92 -25.01
C PRO A 23 -16.66 -4.11 -24.14
N ASP A 24 -16.56 -5.31 -24.69
CA ASP A 24 -17.00 -6.55 -24.04
C ASP A 24 -15.94 -7.22 -23.18
N LYS A 25 -14.70 -6.73 -23.22
CA LYS A 25 -13.62 -7.26 -22.38
C LYS A 25 -13.84 -6.88 -20.93
N VAL A 26 -13.66 -7.84 -20.03
CA VAL A 26 -13.76 -7.60 -18.59
C VAL A 26 -12.64 -6.64 -18.14
N ALA A 27 -13.04 -5.59 -17.45
CA ALA A 27 -12.15 -4.60 -16.82
C ALA A 27 -11.99 -4.87 -15.33
N LEU A 28 -13.11 -5.12 -14.66
CA LEU A 28 -13.18 -5.29 -13.21
C LEU A 28 -13.92 -6.59 -12.87
N HIS A 29 -13.55 -7.20 -11.75
CA HIS A 29 -14.36 -8.18 -11.04
C HIS A 29 -14.65 -7.64 -9.65
N GLN A 30 -15.91 -7.66 -9.23
CA GLN A 30 -16.33 -7.42 -7.86
C GLN A 30 -16.78 -8.74 -7.25
N LYS A 31 -16.23 -9.11 -6.09
CA LYS A 31 -16.76 -10.25 -5.34
C LYS A 31 -17.95 -9.79 -4.52
N ASP A 32 -19.06 -10.51 -4.65
CA ASP A 32 -20.31 -10.23 -3.95
C ASP A 32 -20.94 -11.56 -3.54
N TYR A 33 -21.23 -11.74 -2.25
CA TYR A 33 -21.72 -13.01 -1.67
C TYR A 33 -20.92 -14.24 -2.15
N GLY A 34 -19.59 -14.13 -2.21
CA GLY A 34 -18.71 -15.22 -2.64
C GLY A 34 -18.61 -15.42 -4.16
N ILE A 35 -19.28 -14.62 -4.98
CA ILE A 35 -19.35 -14.77 -6.44
C ILE A 35 -18.67 -13.57 -7.12
N TRP A 36 -17.71 -13.85 -8.01
CA TRP A 36 -17.04 -12.83 -8.81
C TRP A 36 -17.93 -12.32 -9.94
N GLN A 37 -18.40 -11.07 -9.84
CA GLN A 37 -19.24 -10.38 -10.82
C GLN A 37 -18.35 -9.58 -11.79
N PRO A 38 -18.41 -9.85 -13.10
CA PRO A 38 -17.61 -9.13 -14.08
C PRO A 38 -18.26 -7.81 -14.47
N LEU A 39 -17.42 -6.75 -14.61
CA LEU A 39 -17.77 -5.50 -15.29
C LEU A 39 -16.88 -5.33 -16.52
N THR A 40 -17.51 -5.10 -17.68
CA THR A 40 -16.78 -4.84 -18.93
C THR A 40 -16.30 -3.38 -19.01
N TRP A 41 -15.36 -3.08 -19.93
CA TRP A 41 -14.90 -1.71 -20.16
C TRP A 41 -16.05 -0.78 -20.55
N ALA A 42 -17.02 -1.25 -21.36
CA ALA A 42 -18.21 -0.48 -21.70
C ALA A 42 -19.06 -0.16 -20.46
N THR A 43 -19.30 -1.14 -19.61
CA THR A 43 -20.07 -0.96 -18.37
C THR A 43 -19.33 -0.04 -17.40
N TYR A 44 -18.00 -0.19 -17.26
CA TYR A 44 -17.18 0.66 -16.40
C TYR A 44 -17.29 2.14 -16.83
N TYR A 45 -17.06 2.41 -18.12
CA TYR A 45 -17.19 3.77 -18.66
C TYR A 45 -18.60 4.35 -18.45
N GLN A 46 -19.64 3.61 -18.82
CA GLN A 46 -21.00 4.10 -18.78
C GLN A 46 -21.48 4.38 -17.34
N ARG A 47 -21.14 3.51 -16.37
CA ARG A 47 -21.48 3.73 -14.97
C ARG A 47 -20.72 4.94 -14.39
N ALA A 48 -19.44 5.10 -14.74
CA ALA A 48 -18.68 6.29 -14.36
C ALA A 48 -19.30 7.57 -14.91
N VAL A 49 -19.73 7.57 -16.17
CA VAL A 49 -20.47 8.70 -16.79
C VAL A 49 -21.75 8.99 -16.01
N TRP A 50 -22.57 7.99 -15.73
CA TRP A 50 -23.82 8.19 -15.00
C TRP A 50 -23.58 8.74 -13.60
N PHE A 51 -22.61 8.19 -12.88
CA PHE A 51 -22.28 8.67 -11.54
C PHE A 51 -21.81 10.13 -11.56
N GLY A 52 -20.91 10.49 -12.49
CA GLY A 52 -20.46 11.88 -12.67
C GLY A 52 -21.60 12.86 -12.96
N LEU A 53 -22.46 12.52 -13.92
CA LEU A 53 -23.64 13.33 -14.27
C LEU A 53 -24.67 13.39 -13.13
N GLY A 54 -24.82 12.32 -12.36
CA GLY A 54 -25.65 12.30 -11.17
C GLY A 54 -25.18 13.31 -10.13
N MET A 55 -23.88 13.35 -9.85
CA MET A 55 -23.31 14.37 -8.96
C MET A 55 -23.53 15.80 -9.47
N LYS A 56 -23.44 16.02 -10.79
CA LYS A 56 -23.78 17.32 -11.39
C LYS A 56 -25.25 17.69 -11.16
N SER A 57 -26.16 16.73 -11.27
CA SER A 57 -27.59 16.96 -10.96
C SER A 57 -27.86 17.29 -9.51
N LEU A 58 -26.99 16.86 -8.59
CA LEU A 58 -26.99 17.24 -7.16
C LEU A 58 -26.34 18.61 -6.89
N GLY A 59 -25.93 19.36 -7.92
CA GLY A 59 -25.38 20.69 -7.78
C GLY A 59 -23.87 20.74 -7.46
N LEU A 60 -23.11 19.68 -7.83
CA LEU A 60 -21.65 19.71 -7.76
C LEU A 60 -21.09 20.82 -8.68
N SER A 61 -20.24 21.67 -8.14
CA SER A 61 -19.61 22.77 -8.87
C SER A 61 -18.63 22.28 -9.94
N ASP A 62 -18.31 23.11 -10.94
CA ASP A 62 -17.41 22.71 -12.04
C ASP A 62 -15.96 22.47 -11.56
N ASN A 63 -15.53 23.14 -10.51
CA ASN A 63 -14.23 22.93 -9.89
C ASN A 63 -14.36 22.30 -8.50
N GLY A 64 -15.46 21.56 -8.24
CA GLY A 64 -15.74 20.95 -6.97
C GLY A 64 -14.81 19.79 -6.66
N HIS A 65 -14.77 19.40 -5.39
CA HIS A 65 -14.05 18.23 -4.93
C HIS A 65 -15.01 17.23 -4.33
N VAL A 66 -14.70 15.94 -4.49
CA VAL A 66 -15.52 14.82 -4.00
C VAL A 66 -14.66 13.93 -3.12
N GLY A 67 -15.01 13.86 -1.83
CA GLY A 67 -14.40 12.93 -0.88
C GLY A 67 -14.89 11.50 -1.13
N ILE A 68 -14.04 10.50 -0.97
CA ILE A 68 -14.43 9.08 -0.98
C ILE A 68 -13.85 8.40 0.25
N ILE A 69 -14.73 7.83 1.09
CA ILE A 69 -14.41 7.11 2.32
C ILE A 69 -14.96 5.70 2.17
N SER A 70 -14.14 4.78 1.67
CA SER A 70 -14.57 3.40 1.40
C SER A 70 -13.37 2.48 1.32
N GLU A 71 -13.57 1.23 1.69
CA GLU A 71 -12.69 0.11 1.35
C GLU A 71 -12.67 -0.11 -0.17
N ASN A 72 -11.83 -1.02 -0.64
CA ASN A 72 -11.63 -1.26 -2.08
C ASN A 72 -12.84 -1.98 -2.69
N ARG A 73 -13.48 -1.30 -3.64
CA ARG A 73 -14.62 -1.81 -4.39
C ARG A 73 -14.79 -1.10 -5.73
N SER A 74 -15.62 -1.67 -6.60
CA SER A 74 -15.86 -1.10 -7.93
C SER A 74 -16.43 0.31 -7.87
N GLU A 75 -17.32 0.62 -6.92
CA GLU A 75 -17.93 1.93 -6.73
C GLU A 75 -16.91 3.02 -6.45
N TRP A 76 -15.81 2.69 -5.77
CA TRP A 76 -14.71 3.64 -5.50
C TRP A 76 -14.10 4.15 -6.82
N VAL A 77 -13.71 3.23 -7.70
CA VAL A 77 -13.09 3.60 -8.99
C VAL A 77 -14.12 4.16 -9.97
N LEU A 78 -15.38 3.74 -9.89
CA LEU A 78 -16.48 4.32 -10.66
C LEU A 78 -16.71 5.79 -10.26
N ALA A 79 -16.71 6.09 -8.96
CA ALA A 79 -16.83 7.46 -8.45
C ALA A 79 -15.63 8.31 -8.85
N GLN A 80 -14.40 7.80 -8.70
CA GLN A 80 -13.18 8.51 -9.12
C GLN A 80 -13.20 8.88 -10.61
N LEU A 81 -13.48 7.90 -11.47
CA LEU A 81 -13.53 8.17 -12.91
C LEU A 81 -14.77 9.02 -13.27
N GLY A 82 -15.88 8.88 -12.52
CA GLY A 82 -17.05 9.73 -12.63
C GLY A 82 -16.73 11.19 -12.34
N CYS A 83 -15.95 11.48 -11.29
CA CYS A 83 -15.40 12.82 -11.04
C CYS A 83 -14.61 13.31 -12.27
N GLY A 84 -13.71 12.47 -12.80
CA GLY A 84 -12.95 12.80 -14.00
C GLY A 84 -13.81 13.06 -15.22
N MET A 85 -14.95 12.34 -15.41
CA MET A 85 -15.88 12.56 -16.54
C MET A 85 -16.53 13.94 -16.52
N VAL A 86 -16.67 14.54 -15.34
CA VAL A 86 -17.27 15.89 -15.18
C VAL A 86 -16.25 16.96 -14.77
N GLY A 87 -14.96 16.63 -14.82
CA GLY A 87 -13.87 17.60 -14.65
C GLY A 87 -13.61 18.06 -13.21
N VAL A 88 -13.95 17.24 -12.20
CA VAL A 88 -13.74 17.54 -10.77
C VAL A 88 -12.72 16.62 -10.14
N VAL A 89 -12.20 17.01 -8.96
CA VAL A 89 -11.10 16.31 -8.29
C VAL A 89 -11.65 15.29 -7.29
N THR A 90 -11.08 14.09 -7.31
CA THR A 90 -11.32 13.07 -6.29
C THR A 90 -10.39 13.26 -5.10
N VAL A 91 -10.91 13.16 -3.88
CA VAL A 91 -10.17 13.22 -2.62
C VAL A 91 -10.32 11.89 -1.88
N GLY A 92 -9.24 11.13 -1.82
CA GLY A 92 -9.24 9.86 -1.11
C GLY A 92 -9.08 10.06 0.40
N VAL A 93 -9.96 9.44 1.20
CA VAL A 93 -9.93 9.45 2.66
C VAL A 93 -9.86 8.01 3.17
N TYR A 94 -9.01 7.74 4.16
CA TYR A 94 -8.91 6.40 4.74
C TYR A 94 -10.18 6.04 5.53
N PRO A 95 -10.81 4.89 5.28
CA PRO A 95 -11.98 4.46 6.06
C PRO A 95 -11.64 4.20 7.54
N THR A 96 -10.38 3.94 7.85
CA THR A 96 -9.86 3.79 9.21
C THR A 96 -9.58 5.11 9.93
N SER A 97 -9.67 6.27 9.25
CA SER A 97 -9.48 7.57 9.88
C SER A 97 -10.60 7.87 10.88
N PRO A 98 -10.27 8.41 12.07
CA PRO A 98 -11.28 8.85 13.04
C PRO A 98 -12.02 10.09 12.55
N ALA A 99 -13.22 10.36 13.08
CA ALA A 99 -14.09 11.46 12.67
C ALA A 99 -13.39 12.84 12.61
N PRO A 100 -12.52 13.24 13.57
CA PRO A 100 -11.82 14.54 13.48
C PRO A 100 -10.84 14.63 12.30
N GLU A 101 -10.22 13.52 11.89
CA GLU A 101 -9.32 13.50 10.73
C GLU A 101 -10.11 13.53 9.42
N VAL A 102 -11.24 12.80 9.36
CA VAL A 102 -12.19 12.87 8.24
C VAL A 102 -12.69 14.31 8.06
N ALA A 103 -13.16 14.95 9.14
CA ALA A 103 -13.59 16.34 9.11
C ALA A 103 -12.50 17.29 8.61
N TYR A 104 -11.28 17.14 9.13
CA TYR A 104 -10.16 17.96 8.67
C TYR A 104 -9.90 17.80 7.17
N ILE A 105 -9.87 16.56 6.67
CA ILE A 105 -9.57 16.30 5.25
C ILE A 105 -10.67 16.88 4.36
N LEU A 106 -11.95 16.61 4.66
CA LEU A 106 -13.08 17.09 3.86
C LEU A 106 -13.18 18.62 3.87
N ASN A 107 -12.98 19.26 5.02
CA ASN A 107 -12.98 20.71 5.13
C ASN A 107 -11.78 21.35 4.43
N HIS A 108 -10.56 20.84 4.66
CA HIS A 108 -9.34 21.36 4.03
C HIS A 108 -9.36 21.23 2.52
N SER A 109 -9.93 20.13 2.02
CA SER A 109 -10.05 19.87 0.57
C SER A 109 -11.23 20.59 -0.08
N ASP A 110 -12.05 21.35 0.65
CA ASP A 110 -13.29 21.95 0.15
C ASP A 110 -14.23 20.94 -0.53
N SER A 111 -14.33 19.72 0.02
CA SER A 111 -15.20 18.69 -0.54
C SER A 111 -16.67 19.11 -0.46
N GLU A 112 -17.35 19.12 -1.60
CA GLU A 112 -18.77 19.48 -1.72
C GLU A 112 -19.69 18.26 -1.59
N ILE A 113 -19.18 17.09 -1.96
CA ILE A 113 -19.86 15.79 -1.86
C ILE A 113 -18.89 14.82 -1.21
N VAL A 114 -19.41 13.92 -0.39
CA VAL A 114 -18.65 12.77 0.11
C VAL A 114 -19.39 11.47 -0.22
N VAL A 115 -18.63 10.48 -0.69
CA VAL A 115 -19.10 9.12 -0.93
C VAL A 115 -18.64 8.27 0.24
N CYS A 116 -19.57 7.71 1.00
CA CYS A 116 -19.34 6.84 2.14
C CYS A 116 -19.71 5.41 1.79
N GLU A 117 -18.89 4.44 2.21
CA GLU A 117 -19.19 3.04 1.99
C GLU A 117 -20.49 2.63 2.64
N ASP A 118 -20.59 2.86 3.94
CA ASP A 118 -21.65 2.37 4.81
C ASP A 118 -22.04 3.41 5.88
N GLN A 119 -22.86 2.96 6.84
CA GLN A 119 -23.31 3.78 7.95
C GLN A 119 -22.15 4.25 8.85
N GLU A 120 -21.14 3.40 9.11
CA GLU A 120 -20.01 3.77 9.96
C GLU A 120 -19.29 5.00 9.40
N GLN A 121 -19.04 5.02 8.09
CA GLN A 121 -18.37 6.16 7.45
C GLN A 121 -19.26 7.41 7.41
N ALA A 122 -20.57 7.22 7.19
CA ALA A 122 -21.54 8.31 7.20
C ALA A 122 -21.69 8.93 8.59
N ASP A 123 -21.66 8.13 9.67
CA ASP A 123 -21.73 8.60 11.06
C ASP A 123 -20.52 9.49 11.41
N LYS A 124 -19.30 9.13 10.94
CA LYS A 124 -18.11 9.98 11.10
C LYS A 124 -18.30 11.38 10.47
N VAL A 125 -18.95 11.43 9.32
CA VAL A 125 -19.28 12.70 8.64
C VAL A 125 -20.37 13.45 9.43
N ALA A 126 -21.42 12.75 9.89
CA ALA A 126 -22.51 13.33 10.66
C ALA A 126 -22.04 13.95 11.98
N GLU A 127 -21.13 13.30 12.69
CA GLU A 127 -20.51 13.82 13.92
C GLU A 127 -19.83 15.17 13.71
N SER A 128 -19.24 15.37 12.55
CA SER A 128 -18.42 16.52 12.22
C SER A 128 -19.09 17.49 11.22
N LEU A 129 -20.37 17.32 10.92
CA LEU A 129 -21.08 18.10 9.90
C LEU A 129 -20.98 19.61 10.12
N HIS A 130 -20.98 20.06 11.38
CA HIS A 130 -20.83 21.47 11.75
C HIS A 130 -19.49 22.09 11.34
N GLU A 131 -18.47 21.27 11.07
CA GLU A 131 -17.15 21.68 10.59
C GLU A 131 -17.07 21.66 9.06
N LEU A 132 -18.11 21.21 8.34
CA LEU A 132 -18.13 20.97 6.90
C LEU A 132 -19.08 21.90 6.14
N PRO A 133 -18.86 23.23 6.15
CA PRO A 133 -19.82 24.21 5.60
C PRO A 133 -19.98 24.12 4.08
N GLN A 134 -19.04 23.47 3.37
CA GLN A 134 -19.10 23.30 1.91
C GLN A 134 -19.83 22.01 1.49
N LEU A 135 -20.03 21.08 2.42
CA LEU A 135 -20.62 19.77 2.13
C LEU A 135 -22.11 19.91 1.78
N LYS A 136 -22.49 19.46 0.60
CA LYS A 136 -23.86 19.53 0.06
C LYS A 136 -24.58 18.19 0.20
N HIS A 137 -23.89 17.07 -0.08
CA HIS A 137 -24.47 15.74 -0.09
C HIS A 137 -23.52 14.68 0.48
N VAL A 138 -24.11 13.65 1.10
CA VAL A 138 -23.47 12.41 1.54
C VAL A 138 -24.06 11.28 0.71
N ILE A 139 -23.24 10.64 -0.13
CA ILE A 139 -23.66 9.53 -0.98
C ILE A 139 -23.30 8.22 -0.28
N ILE A 140 -24.26 7.32 -0.12
CA ILE A 140 -24.10 6.05 0.59
C ILE A 140 -24.08 4.91 -0.42
N ILE A 141 -23.05 4.04 -0.37
CA ILE A 141 -22.92 2.90 -1.27
C ILE A 141 -23.74 1.71 -0.75
N GLU A 142 -23.52 1.29 0.50
CA GLU A 142 -24.20 0.16 1.13
C GLU A 142 -25.34 0.63 2.03
N PRO A 143 -26.60 0.49 1.61
CA PRO A 143 -27.73 0.90 2.42
C PRO A 143 -28.09 -0.11 3.51
N ASP A 144 -27.51 -1.31 3.52
CA ASP A 144 -27.80 -2.37 4.48
C ASP A 144 -27.31 -1.95 5.87
N GLY A 145 -28.24 -1.85 6.81
CA GLY A 145 -27.98 -1.27 8.14
C GLY A 145 -28.40 0.19 8.27
N PHE A 146 -28.61 0.90 7.18
CA PHE A 146 -29.01 2.32 7.13
C PHE A 146 -30.49 2.53 7.49
N ARG A 147 -30.98 1.82 8.51
CA ARG A 147 -32.39 1.90 8.94
C ARG A 147 -32.72 3.18 9.70
N ASN A 148 -31.71 3.82 10.27
CA ASN A 148 -31.83 5.08 10.99
C ASN A 148 -30.66 5.98 10.55
N THR A 149 -30.80 6.60 9.37
CA THR A 149 -29.89 7.69 8.96
C THR A 149 -29.82 8.69 10.10
N ASP A 150 -28.60 9.06 10.48
CA ASP A 150 -28.42 10.11 11.50
C ASP A 150 -29.20 11.36 11.07
N GLU A 151 -30.06 11.88 11.95
CA GLU A 151 -30.93 13.02 11.65
C GLU A 151 -30.14 14.22 11.12
N ARG A 152 -28.86 14.35 11.49
CA ARG A 152 -27.98 15.45 11.06
C ARG A 152 -27.68 15.43 9.56
N ILE A 153 -27.66 14.27 8.92
CA ILE A 153 -27.38 14.13 7.48
C ILE A 153 -28.59 13.66 6.67
N ALA A 154 -29.74 13.41 7.31
CA ALA A 154 -30.94 12.84 6.65
C ALA A 154 -31.38 13.64 5.42
N ASP A 155 -31.31 14.97 5.46
CA ASP A 155 -31.73 15.85 4.37
C ASP A 155 -30.72 15.91 3.22
N ILE A 156 -29.47 15.48 3.41
CA ILE A 156 -28.38 15.53 2.43
C ILE A 156 -27.87 14.15 2.00
N ALA A 157 -28.36 13.08 2.63
CA ALA A 157 -28.00 11.71 2.31
C ALA A 157 -28.74 11.22 1.06
N VAL A 158 -28.00 10.59 0.13
CA VAL A 158 -28.51 10.04 -1.14
C VAL A 158 -27.88 8.68 -1.39
N LEU A 159 -28.64 7.72 -1.91
CA LEU A 159 -28.08 6.42 -2.26
C LEU A 159 -27.24 6.50 -3.55
N TYR A 160 -26.14 5.74 -3.60
CA TYR A 160 -25.27 5.65 -4.77
C TYR A 160 -26.06 5.25 -6.03
N SER A 161 -26.96 4.27 -5.91
CA SER A 161 -27.85 3.84 -6.99
C SER A 161 -28.75 4.96 -7.52
N ASP A 162 -29.24 5.82 -6.64
CA ASP A 162 -30.11 6.94 -7.02
C ASP A 162 -29.30 8.02 -7.76
N VAL A 163 -28.03 8.23 -7.38
CA VAL A 163 -27.11 9.12 -8.10
C VAL A 163 -26.85 8.59 -9.51
N GLU A 164 -26.57 7.29 -9.69
CA GLU A 164 -26.43 6.70 -11.03
C GLU A 164 -27.73 6.86 -11.86
N GLN A 165 -28.90 6.62 -11.25
CA GLN A 165 -30.17 6.79 -11.92
C GLN A 165 -30.44 8.26 -12.31
N ALA A 166 -30.17 9.21 -11.42
CA ALA A 166 -30.26 10.64 -11.74
C ALA A 166 -29.32 11.02 -12.87
N GLY A 167 -28.12 10.43 -12.92
CA GLY A 167 -27.18 10.62 -14.02
C GLY A 167 -27.69 10.12 -15.36
N LYS A 168 -28.36 8.97 -15.40
CA LYS A 168 -29.04 8.46 -16.62
C LYS A 168 -30.10 9.42 -17.16
N GLU A 169 -30.85 10.06 -16.26
CA GLU A 169 -31.84 11.06 -16.67
C GLU A 169 -31.17 12.38 -17.11
N HIS A 170 -30.12 12.78 -16.39
CA HIS A 170 -29.36 13.97 -16.74
C HIS A 170 -28.70 13.86 -18.13
N GLU A 171 -28.15 12.70 -18.48
CA GLU A 171 -27.54 12.42 -19.78
C GLU A 171 -28.52 12.66 -20.94
N LYS A 172 -29.81 12.30 -20.79
CA LYS A 172 -30.85 12.49 -21.81
C LYS A 172 -31.12 13.99 -22.09
N SER A 173 -31.00 14.83 -21.07
CA SER A 173 -31.26 16.27 -21.17
C SER A 173 -30.01 17.09 -21.52
N HIS A 174 -28.81 16.52 -21.31
CA HIS A 174 -27.51 17.18 -21.51
C HIS A 174 -26.60 16.35 -22.43
N VAL A 175 -27.15 15.97 -23.59
CA VAL A 175 -26.42 15.16 -24.57
C VAL A 175 -25.12 15.83 -24.98
N GLY A 176 -23.99 15.11 -24.90
CA GLY A 176 -22.67 15.60 -25.27
C GLY A 176 -21.93 16.38 -24.16
N TYR A 177 -22.52 16.58 -22.98
CA TYR A 177 -21.86 17.30 -21.88
C TYR A 177 -20.51 16.67 -21.51
N VAL A 178 -20.46 15.35 -21.31
CA VAL A 178 -19.21 14.63 -20.99
C VAL A 178 -18.18 14.76 -22.12
N ASP A 179 -18.60 14.71 -23.39
CA ASP A 179 -17.70 14.89 -24.52
C ASP A 179 -17.12 16.31 -24.55
N GLU A 180 -17.92 17.32 -24.22
CA GLU A 180 -17.45 18.69 -24.08
C GLU A 180 -16.43 18.84 -22.96
N VAL A 181 -16.71 18.30 -21.75
CA VAL A 181 -15.79 18.33 -20.61
C VAL A 181 -14.48 17.63 -20.98
N LEU A 182 -14.56 16.40 -21.47
CA LEU A 182 -13.37 15.63 -21.83
C LEU A 182 -12.53 16.31 -22.92
N SER A 183 -13.18 17.02 -23.87
CA SER A 183 -12.45 17.73 -24.93
C SER A 183 -11.63 18.92 -24.42
N LYS A 184 -12.01 19.50 -23.27
CA LYS A 184 -11.34 20.62 -22.61
C LYS A 184 -10.30 20.22 -21.60
N GLN A 185 -10.29 18.95 -21.17
CA GLN A 185 -9.33 18.48 -20.18
C GLN A 185 -7.89 18.57 -20.67
N MET A 186 -7.02 19.02 -19.77
CA MET A 186 -5.58 19.16 -20.02
C MET A 186 -4.80 18.19 -19.14
N MET A 187 -3.59 17.88 -19.56
CA MET A 187 -2.69 16.98 -18.80
C MET A 187 -2.30 17.54 -17.43
N GLN A 188 -2.34 18.85 -17.27
CA GLN A 188 -2.05 19.56 -16.02
C GLN A 188 -3.20 19.55 -15.01
N ASP A 189 -4.40 19.18 -15.46
CA ASP A 189 -5.56 19.12 -14.56
C ASP A 189 -5.33 18.09 -13.47
N ILE A 190 -5.73 18.46 -12.25
CA ILE A 190 -5.64 17.58 -11.09
C ILE A 190 -6.81 16.60 -11.13
N GLY A 191 -6.51 15.31 -11.20
CA GLY A 191 -7.54 14.26 -11.19
C GLY A 191 -7.74 13.64 -9.81
N LEU A 192 -6.72 13.72 -8.94
CA LEU A 192 -6.72 13.02 -7.66
C LEU A 192 -5.93 13.82 -6.61
N MET A 193 -6.46 13.86 -5.40
CA MET A 193 -5.77 14.40 -4.23
C MET A 193 -5.61 13.29 -3.19
N ILE A 194 -4.38 13.04 -2.76
CA ILE A 194 -4.01 12.01 -1.80
C ILE A 194 -3.48 12.66 -0.53
N TYR A 195 -4.14 12.41 0.60
CA TYR A 195 -3.69 12.93 1.88
C TYR A 195 -2.61 12.04 2.49
N THR A 196 -1.44 12.63 2.72
CA THR A 196 -0.29 11.95 3.35
C THR A 196 -0.15 12.38 4.79
N SER A 197 0.02 11.41 5.69
CA SER A 197 0.35 11.72 7.09
C SER A 197 1.79 12.22 7.16
N GLY A 198 1.96 13.53 7.27
CA GLY A 198 3.24 14.12 7.63
C GLY A 198 3.68 13.62 9.02
N SER A 199 4.98 13.36 9.18
CA SER A 199 5.52 12.85 10.46
C SER A 199 5.40 13.80 11.65
N THR A 200 4.98 15.03 11.44
CA THR A 200 5.02 16.12 12.45
C THR A 200 3.77 17.01 12.46
N GLY A 201 2.66 16.63 11.79
CA GLY A 201 1.52 17.53 11.71
C GLY A 201 0.27 16.91 11.09
N LYS A 202 -0.69 17.79 10.76
CA LYS A 202 -1.93 17.42 10.05
C LYS A 202 -1.61 16.84 8.67
N PRO A 203 -2.46 15.93 8.13
CA PRO A 203 -2.30 15.37 6.78
C PRO A 203 -2.24 16.47 5.71
N LYS A 204 -1.41 16.27 4.66
CA LYS A 204 -1.24 17.19 3.54
C LYS A 204 -1.83 16.59 2.28
N GLY A 205 -2.62 17.35 1.52
CA GLY A 205 -3.23 16.90 0.27
C GLY A 205 -2.27 17.03 -0.91
N ALA A 206 -1.64 15.94 -1.32
CA ALA A 206 -0.77 15.89 -2.51
C ALA A 206 -1.63 15.88 -3.78
N MET A 207 -1.44 16.87 -4.64
CA MET A 207 -2.18 17.02 -5.89
C MET A 207 -1.50 16.24 -7.02
N ILE A 208 -2.24 15.30 -7.61
CA ILE A 208 -1.77 14.44 -8.70
C ILE A 208 -2.49 14.83 -9.99
N SER A 209 -1.72 15.34 -10.96
CA SER A 209 -2.22 15.68 -12.29
C SER A 209 -2.21 14.47 -13.23
N TYR A 210 -2.95 14.56 -14.33
CA TYR A 210 -2.88 13.52 -15.36
C TYR A 210 -1.49 13.43 -15.99
N ALA A 211 -0.74 14.54 -16.07
CA ALA A 211 0.65 14.54 -16.50
C ALA A 211 1.56 13.71 -15.57
N ASN A 212 1.33 13.79 -14.26
CA ASN A 212 2.09 12.99 -13.30
C ASN A 212 1.83 11.48 -13.47
N ILE A 213 0.57 11.09 -13.69
CA ILE A 213 0.17 9.70 -13.97
C ILE A 213 0.86 9.19 -15.24
N HIS A 214 0.89 10.00 -16.30
CA HIS A 214 1.62 9.67 -17.53
C HIS A 214 3.14 9.63 -17.34
N GLY A 215 3.67 10.45 -16.43
CA GLY A 215 5.09 10.49 -16.12
C GLY A 215 5.59 9.20 -15.46
N VAL A 216 4.74 8.49 -14.74
CA VAL A 216 5.13 7.29 -13.97
C VAL A 216 4.70 5.98 -14.63
N THR A 217 3.49 5.90 -15.20
CA THR A 217 2.86 4.63 -15.60
C THR A 217 3.63 3.85 -16.69
N PRO A 218 4.14 4.47 -17.78
CA PRO A 218 4.92 3.74 -18.78
C PRO A 218 6.20 3.11 -18.22
N GLY A 219 6.89 3.83 -17.33
CA GLY A 219 8.10 3.33 -16.68
C GLY A 219 7.84 2.13 -15.77
N ILE A 220 6.70 2.10 -15.09
CA ILE A 220 6.26 0.95 -14.29
C ILE A 220 6.00 -0.27 -15.19
N ILE A 221 5.21 -0.07 -16.24
CA ILE A 221 4.85 -1.13 -17.20
C ILE A 221 6.11 -1.78 -17.80
N GLU A 222 7.04 -0.95 -18.23
CA GLU A 222 8.31 -1.39 -18.81
C GLU A 222 9.17 -2.13 -17.77
N ARG A 223 9.40 -1.51 -16.60
CA ARG A 223 10.25 -2.09 -15.55
C ARG A 223 9.76 -3.45 -15.07
N LEU A 224 8.45 -3.56 -14.87
CA LEU A 224 7.81 -4.77 -14.37
C LEU A 224 7.38 -5.73 -15.49
N LYS A 225 7.62 -5.40 -16.76
CA LYS A 225 7.21 -6.19 -17.93
C LYS A 225 5.74 -6.61 -17.89
N LEU A 226 4.86 -5.69 -17.44
CA LEU A 226 3.44 -5.95 -17.30
C LEU A 226 2.78 -6.17 -18.66
N GLN A 227 1.78 -7.05 -18.70
CA GLN A 227 1.10 -7.48 -19.92
C GLN A 227 -0.41 -7.19 -19.86
N PRO A 228 -1.10 -7.03 -21.00
CA PRO A 228 -2.55 -6.81 -21.04
C PRO A 228 -3.40 -7.93 -20.44
N ASP A 229 -2.85 -9.14 -20.30
CA ASP A 229 -3.49 -10.29 -19.63
C ASP A 229 -3.16 -10.37 -18.14
N SER A 230 -2.55 -9.34 -17.57
CA SER A 230 -2.30 -9.27 -16.14
C SER A 230 -3.61 -9.12 -15.37
N SER A 231 -3.65 -9.75 -14.19
CA SER A 231 -4.73 -9.60 -13.20
C SER A 231 -4.15 -9.22 -11.85
N HIS A 232 -4.85 -8.34 -11.15
CA HIS A 232 -4.46 -7.82 -9.84
C HIS A 232 -5.61 -7.94 -8.85
N LEU A 233 -5.32 -8.31 -7.59
CA LEU A 233 -6.26 -8.22 -6.48
C LEU A 233 -6.05 -6.87 -5.78
N SER A 234 -7.04 -5.99 -5.87
CA SER A 234 -7.07 -4.69 -5.20
C SER A 234 -7.51 -4.87 -3.75
N TYR A 235 -6.66 -4.49 -2.81
CA TYR A 235 -6.94 -4.63 -1.37
C TYR A 235 -6.22 -3.60 -0.48
N LEU A 236 -5.16 -2.96 -0.96
CA LEU A 236 -4.56 -1.83 -0.23
C LEU A 236 -5.46 -0.60 -0.41
N PRO A 237 -5.54 0.32 0.57
CA PRO A 237 -6.46 1.44 0.48
C PRO A 237 -6.32 2.23 -0.82
N LEU A 238 -7.42 2.43 -1.56
CA LEU A 238 -7.46 3.18 -2.82
C LEU A 238 -7.18 4.68 -2.64
N CYS A 239 -7.27 5.21 -1.41
CA CYS A 239 -6.78 6.54 -1.06
C CYS A 239 -5.24 6.62 -0.99
N HIS A 240 -4.50 5.51 -1.25
CA HIS A 240 -3.04 5.47 -1.28
C HIS A 240 -2.52 5.32 -2.71
N VAL A 241 -1.46 6.06 -3.08
CA VAL A 241 -0.92 6.09 -4.45
C VAL A 241 -0.46 4.71 -4.96
N ALA A 242 0.03 3.84 -4.10
CA ALA A 242 0.49 2.50 -4.49
C ALA A 242 -0.66 1.64 -5.03
N GLU A 243 -1.85 1.73 -4.45
CA GLU A 243 -3.02 1.02 -4.94
C GLU A 243 -3.62 1.71 -6.17
N GLN A 244 -3.67 3.04 -6.20
CA GLN A 244 -4.08 3.80 -7.38
C GLN A 244 -3.29 3.39 -8.63
N MET A 245 -1.99 3.22 -8.47
CA MET A 245 -1.09 2.81 -9.54
C MET A 245 -1.51 1.48 -10.17
N LEU A 246 -1.84 0.47 -9.36
CA LEU A 246 -2.15 -0.89 -9.82
C LEU A 246 -3.64 -1.14 -10.09
N THR A 247 -4.52 -0.29 -9.56
CA THR A 247 -5.98 -0.45 -9.69
C THR A 247 -6.57 0.50 -10.73
N THR A 248 -6.01 1.69 -10.93
CA THR A 248 -6.52 2.66 -11.92
C THR A 248 -5.53 2.97 -13.03
N PHE A 249 -4.30 3.40 -12.70
CA PHE A 249 -3.37 3.88 -13.72
C PHE A 249 -2.94 2.78 -14.69
N VAL A 250 -2.28 1.76 -14.19
CA VAL A 250 -1.77 0.64 -15.02
C VAL A 250 -2.90 -0.11 -15.75
N PRO A 251 -4.04 -0.46 -15.13
CA PRO A 251 -5.10 -1.18 -15.83
C PRO A 251 -5.72 -0.40 -16.99
N ILE A 252 -5.95 0.90 -16.83
CA ILE A 252 -6.49 1.73 -17.91
C ILE A 252 -5.48 1.84 -19.07
N TYR A 253 -4.18 1.91 -18.77
CA TYR A 253 -3.12 1.90 -19.79
C TYR A 253 -3.03 0.58 -20.55
N LEU A 254 -3.04 -0.56 -19.85
CA LEU A 254 -2.80 -1.88 -20.44
C LEU A 254 -4.06 -2.59 -20.91
N GLY A 255 -5.22 -2.27 -20.33
CA GLY A 255 -6.43 -3.07 -20.48
C GLY A 255 -6.36 -4.35 -19.65
N SER A 256 -5.67 -4.35 -18.51
CA SER A 256 -5.59 -5.47 -17.58
C SER A 256 -6.79 -5.51 -16.62
N VAL A 257 -6.97 -6.65 -15.94
CA VAL A 257 -8.13 -6.89 -15.09
C VAL A 257 -7.81 -6.59 -13.62
N VAL A 258 -8.72 -5.90 -12.93
CA VAL A 258 -8.68 -5.67 -11.49
C VAL A 258 -9.79 -6.46 -10.81
N CYS A 259 -9.48 -7.07 -9.67
CA CYS A 259 -10.42 -7.83 -8.87
C CYS A 259 -10.53 -7.21 -7.47
N PHE A 260 -11.75 -6.92 -7.03
CA PHE A 260 -12.06 -6.43 -5.69
C PHE A 260 -12.64 -7.59 -4.86
N GLY A 261 -11.99 -7.92 -3.75
CA GLY A 261 -12.49 -8.89 -2.78
C GLY A 261 -13.66 -8.34 -1.95
N GLU A 262 -14.23 -9.16 -1.08
CA GLU A 262 -15.31 -8.70 -0.19
C GLU A 262 -14.80 -7.84 0.98
N SER A 263 -13.61 -8.12 1.48
CA SER A 263 -13.01 -7.37 2.58
C SER A 263 -11.51 -7.60 2.68
N ILE A 264 -10.81 -6.74 3.42
CA ILE A 264 -9.40 -6.94 3.76
C ILE A 264 -9.15 -8.25 4.54
N ARG A 265 -10.17 -8.78 5.21
CA ARG A 265 -10.08 -10.03 5.99
C ARG A 265 -10.04 -11.27 5.08
N THR A 266 -10.65 -11.21 3.90
CA THR A 266 -10.75 -12.33 2.95
C THR A 266 -9.59 -12.39 1.96
N VAL A 267 -8.66 -11.42 1.97
CA VAL A 267 -7.55 -11.29 1.00
C VAL A 267 -6.80 -12.61 0.75
N GLN A 268 -6.54 -13.39 1.79
CA GLN A 268 -5.80 -14.65 1.63
C GLN A 268 -6.64 -15.74 0.92
N GLU A 269 -7.95 -15.74 1.11
CA GLU A 269 -8.88 -16.63 0.42
C GLU A 269 -9.06 -16.17 -1.02
N ASP A 270 -9.25 -14.89 -1.24
CA ASP A 270 -9.39 -14.28 -2.57
C ASP A 270 -8.13 -14.50 -3.42
N LEU A 271 -6.93 -14.40 -2.83
CA LEU A 271 -5.67 -14.75 -3.50
C LEU A 271 -5.65 -16.21 -3.96
N ARG A 272 -6.17 -17.15 -3.16
CA ARG A 272 -6.21 -18.58 -3.54
C ARG A 272 -7.20 -18.85 -4.65
N GLU A 273 -8.32 -18.17 -4.67
CA GLU A 273 -9.34 -18.29 -5.71
C GLU A 273 -8.88 -17.71 -7.05
N LEU A 274 -8.36 -16.49 -7.03
CA LEU A 274 -7.97 -15.75 -8.22
C LEU A 274 -6.62 -16.20 -8.78
N ALA A 275 -5.67 -16.52 -7.90
CA ALA A 275 -4.26 -16.73 -8.24
C ALA A 275 -3.74 -15.65 -9.21
N PRO A 276 -3.73 -14.36 -8.81
CA PRO A 276 -3.46 -13.23 -9.69
C PRO A 276 -2.04 -13.30 -10.27
N THR A 277 -1.86 -12.70 -11.45
CA THR A 277 -0.55 -12.67 -12.11
C THR A 277 0.36 -11.55 -11.61
N LEU A 278 -0.23 -10.52 -11.01
CA LEU A 278 0.42 -9.38 -10.38
C LEU A 278 -0.09 -9.25 -8.94
N PHE A 279 0.82 -9.13 -8.00
CA PHE A 279 0.47 -8.92 -6.60
C PHE A 279 1.40 -7.92 -5.93
N LEU A 280 0.84 -6.88 -5.33
CA LEU A 280 1.56 -5.94 -4.47
C LEU A 280 1.24 -6.27 -3.01
N GLY A 281 2.26 -6.59 -2.23
CA GLY A 281 2.15 -6.74 -0.78
C GLY A 281 3.01 -5.70 -0.07
N VAL A 282 2.47 -4.98 0.90
CA VAL A 282 3.32 -4.26 1.84
C VAL A 282 4.11 -5.28 2.67
N PRO A 283 5.28 -4.93 3.27
CA PRO A 283 6.12 -5.88 3.99
C PRO A 283 5.35 -6.79 4.95
N ARG A 284 4.41 -6.21 5.68
CA ARG A 284 3.58 -6.95 6.64
C ARG A 284 2.75 -8.08 6.03
N ILE A 285 2.26 -7.92 4.81
CA ILE A 285 1.53 -9.00 4.11
C ILE A 285 2.48 -10.15 3.80
N TRP A 286 3.68 -9.84 3.35
CA TRP A 286 4.71 -10.85 3.07
C TRP A 286 5.17 -11.57 4.35
N GLU A 287 5.36 -10.84 5.45
CA GLU A 287 5.66 -11.40 6.76
C GLU A 287 4.53 -12.33 7.25
N LYS A 288 3.27 -11.91 7.12
CA LYS A 288 2.09 -12.72 7.48
C LYS A 288 1.98 -13.99 6.62
N LEU A 289 2.20 -13.89 5.31
CA LEU A 289 2.22 -15.07 4.42
C LEU A 289 3.38 -16.01 4.78
N HIS A 290 4.56 -15.47 5.11
CA HIS A 290 5.70 -16.26 5.58
C HIS A 290 5.38 -17.00 6.89
N SER A 291 4.86 -16.29 7.89
CA SER A 291 4.46 -16.86 9.18
C SER A 291 3.37 -17.92 9.02
N SER A 292 2.38 -17.71 8.14
CA SER A 292 1.31 -18.70 7.89
C SER A 292 1.86 -20.01 7.32
N ILE A 293 2.87 -19.95 6.46
CA ILE A 293 3.59 -21.14 5.98
C ILE A 293 4.35 -21.80 7.13
N ALA A 294 5.08 -21.02 7.96
CA ALA A 294 5.84 -21.54 9.08
C ALA A 294 4.93 -22.27 10.08
N ILE A 295 3.79 -21.68 10.44
CA ILE A 295 2.78 -22.31 11.31
C ILE A 295 2.28 -23.62 10.67
N LYS A 296 1.90 -23.59 9.39
CA LYS A 296 1.39 -24.78 8.69
C LYS A 296 2.39 -25.91 8.67
N ILE A 297 3.69 -25.61 8.51
CA ILE A 297 4.76 -26.61 8.52
C ILE A 297 4.97 -27.17 9.93
N THR A 298 4.86 -26.37 11.00
CA THR A 298 4.98 -26.86 12.37
C THR A 298 3.85 -27.85 12.75
N GLU A 299 2.67 -27.70 12.17
CA GLU A 299 1.54 -28.62 12.35
C GLU A 299 1.71 -29.94 11.59
N THR A 300 2.66 -30.04 10.67
CA THR A 300 2.87 -31.24 9.88
C THR A 300 3.75 -32.27 10.61
N GLY A 301 3.60 -33.56 10.23
CA GLY A 301 4.45 -34.62 10.78
C GLY A 301 5.93 -34.43 10.44
N ARG A 302 6.82 -35.04 11.26
CA ARG A 302 8.29 -34.92 11.14
C ARG A 302 8.82 -35.14 9.72
N PHE A 303 8.26 -36.10 8.97
CA PHE A 303 8.68 -36.41 7.60
C PHE A 303 8.39 -35.25 6.63
N ARG A 304 7.21 -34.63 6.70
CA ARG A 304 6.86 -33.49 5.84
C ARG A 304 7.70 -32.27 6.17
N ARG A 305 7.98 -32.04 7.44
CA ARG A 305 8.89 -30.98 7.88
C ARG A 305 10.30 -31.20 7.35
N TRP A 306 10.82 -32.41 7.45
CA TRP A 306 12.13 -32.75 6.89
C TRP A 306 12.18 -32.55 5.37
N LEU A 307 11.12 -32.93 4.62
CA LEU A 307 11.02 -32.66 3.19
C LEU A 307 11.03 -31.18 2.87
N PHE A 308 10.29 -30.35 3.64
CA PHE A 308 10.27 -28.91 3.50
C PHE A 308 11.68 -28.32 3.71
N ASP A 309 12.36 -28.67 4.80
CA ASP A 309 13.70 -28.17 5.09
C ASP A 309 14.70 -28.54 3.97
N LYS A 310 14.60 -29.74 3.43
CA LYS A 310 15.44 -30.19 2.29
C LYS A 310 15.13 -29.43 1.00
N ALA A 311 13.85 -29.17 0.72
CA ALA A 311 13.44 -28.41 -0.45
C ALA A 311 13.94 -26.96 -0.38
N ILE A 312 13.75 -26.29 0.76
CA ILE A 312 14.23 -24.93 0.98
C ILE A 312 15.76 -24.88 0.83
N ALA A 313 16.50 -25.72 1.52
CA ALA A 313 17.97 -25.76 1.44
C ALA A 313 18.49 -26.02 0.01
N ALA A 314 17.81 -26.87 -0.76
CA ALA A 314 18.20 -27.17 -2.14
C ALA A 314 17.88 -26.05 -3.13
N CYS A 315 16.78 -25.29 -2.90
CA CYS A 315 16.30 -24.25 -3.82
C CYS A 315 16.77 -22.85 -3.42
N GLU A 316 17.21 -22.63 -2.20
CA GLU A 316 17.69 -21.32 -1.70
C GLU A 316 18.80 -20.70 -2.57
N PRO A 317 19.84 -21.43 -3.02
CA PRO A 317 20.86 -20.87 -3.91
C PRO A 317 20.31 -20.46 -5.29
N LEU A 318 19.11 -20.91 -5.64
CA LEU A 318 18.47 -20.66 -6.94
C LEU A 318 17.49 -19.48 -6.89
N GLY A 319 17.15 -18.97 -5.70
CA GLY A 319 16.16 -17.92 -5.49
C GLY A 319 16.49 -16.62 -6.23
N TYR A 320 17.73 -16.19 -6.20
CA TYR A 320 18.23 -15.00 -6.91
C TYR A 320 18.89 -15.33 -8.26
N LYS A 321 19.09 -16.62 -8.59
CA LYS A 321 19.72 -16.99 -9.84
C LYS A 321 18.74 -16.84 -11.00
N GLN A 322 19.13 -16.07 -12.02
CA GLN A 322 18.36 -15.90 -13.25
C GLN A 322 17.95 -17.25 -13.85
N LYS A 323 16.69 -17.38 -14.29
CA LYS A 323 16.21 -18.64 -14.90
C LYS A 323 17.02 -19.06 -16.13
N SER A 324 17.48 -18.08 -16.91
CA SER A 324 18.36 -18.28 -18.08
C SER A 324 19.76 -18.79 -17.69
N ALA A 325 20.29 -18.36 -16.54
CA ALA A 325 21.61 -18.73 -16.04
C ALA A 325 21.63 -20.04 -15.23
N ARG A 326 20.46 -20.68 -15.03
CA ARG A 326 20.37 -21.99 -14.34
C ARG A 326 20.90 -23.10 -15.20
N SER A 327 21.84 -23.89 -14.66
CA SER A 327 22.35 -25.10 -15.30
C SER A 327 21.24 -26.16 -15.45
N LEU A 328 21.47 -27.19 -16.27
CA LEU A 328 20.54 -28.32 -16.37
C LEU A 328 20.32 -28.99 -15.00
N LYS A 329 21.37 -29.11 -14.18
CA LYS A 329 21.27 -29.63 -12.81
C LYS A 329 20.34 -28.74 -11.95
N ASP A 330 20.50 -27.41 -12.01
CA ASP A 330 19.66 -26.47 -11.27
C ASP A 330 18.18 -26.60 -11.69
N LYS A 331 17.92 -26.74 -12.99
CA LYS A 331 16.56 -26.92 -13.52
C LYS A 331 15.92 -28.23 -13.06
N VAL A 332 16.68 -29.32 -13.05
CA VAL A 332 16.22 -30.63 -12.57
C VAL A 332 15.94 -30.59 -11.06
N VAL A 333 16.88 -30.05 -10.26
CA VAL A 333 16.70 -29.93 -8.79
C VAL A 333 15.49 -29.08 -8.48
N TYR A 334 15.37 -27.89 -9.12
CA TYR A 334 14.23 -27.02 -8.89
C TYR A 334 12.91 -27.66 -9.33
N GLY A 335 12.88 -28.31 -10.51
CA GLY A 335 11.69 -28.98 -11.04
C GLY A 335 11.23 -30.12 -10.15
N PHE A 336 12.15 -30.92 -9.62
CA PHE A 336 11.85 -31.99 -8.66
C PHE A 336 11.15 -31.43 -7.40
N TRP A 337 11.76 -30.43 -6.71
CA TRP A 337 11.19 -29.85 -5.50
C TRP A 337 9.94 -29.02 -5.77
N TYR A 338 9.82 -28.42 -6.97
CA TYR A 338 8.62 -27.72 -7.39
C TYR A 338 7.39 -28.64 -7.35
N TRP A 339 7.48 -29.82 -7.95
CA TRP A 339 6.37 -30.75 -8.00
C TRP A 339 6.06 -31.40 -6.64
N ILE A 340 7.05 -31.63 -5.80
CA ILE A 340 6.87 -32.28 -4.49
C ILE A 340 6.32 -31.31 -3.45
N ILE A 341 6.83 -30.07 -3.38
CA ILE A 341 6.51 -29.13 -2.30
C ILE A 341 6.19 -27.71 -2.76
N LEU A 342 7.05 -27.08 -3.60
CA LEU A 342 6.97 -25.64 -3.81
C LEU A 342 5.65 -25.23 -4.46
N ARG A 343 5.13 -26.03 -5.39
CA ARG A 343 3.82 -25.83 -6.00
C ARG A 343 2.68 -25.81 -4.98
N ALA A 344 2.73 -26.71 -3.99
CA ALA A 344 1.73 -26.77 -2.93
C ALA A 344 1.79 -25.52 -2.02
N LEU A 345 3.00 -25.02 -1.75
CA LEU A 345 3.18 -23.77 -1.00
C LEU A 345 2.64 -22.56 -1.77
N GLN A 346 2.98 -22.45 -3.07
CA GLN A 346 2.47 -21.37 -3.92
C GLN A 346 0.94 -21.39 -4.02
N ASN A 347 0.31 -22.58 -4.11
CA ASN A 347 -1.14 -22.71 -4.08
C ASN A 347 -1.73 -22.31 -2.71
N PHE A 348 -1.06 -22.68 -1.62
CA PHE A 348 -1.51 -22.36 -0.27
C PHE A 348 -1.58 -20.86 -0.01
N ILE A 349 -0.64 -20.08 -0.58
CA ILE A 349 -0.64 -18.62 -0.48
C ILE A 349 -1.34 -17.92 -1.64
N GLY A 350 -1.89 -18.65 -2.63
CA GLY A 350 -2.60 -18.09 -3.78
C GLY A 350 -1.72 -17.46 -4.86
N LEU A 351 -0.40 -17.62 -4.82
CA LEU A 351 0.54 -16.96 -5.74
C LEU A 351 1.14 -17.90 -6.81
N ARG A 352 0.43 -18.96 -7.16
CA ARG A 352 0.92 -19.94 -8.15
C ARG A 352 1.10 -19.36 -9.55
N ASN A 353 0.19 -18.47 -9.97
CA ASN A 353 0.22 -17.86 -11.29
C ASN A 353 0.95 -16.50 -11.30
N CYS A 354 1.50 -16.09 -10.15
CA CYS A 354 2.11 -14.78 -9.99
C CYS A 354 3.37 -14.66 -10.86
N ARG A 355 3.35 -13.73 -11.80
CA ARG A 355 4.46 -13.38 -12.69
C ARG A 355 5.27 -12.21 -12.17
N VAL A 356 4.62 -11.35 -11.38
CA VAL A 356 5.21 -10.16 -10.77
C VAL A 356 4.68 -10.04 -9.36
N ALA A 357 5.55 -10.14 -8.38
CA ALA A 357 5.24 -9.88 -6.98
C ALA A 357 6.05 -8.69 -6.49
N LEU A 358 5.39 -7.72 -5.88
CA LEU A 358 5.97 -6.44 -5.47
C LEU A 358 5.92 -6.29 -3.96
N THR A 359 6.95 -5.66 -3.41
CA THR A 359 6.94 -5.10 -2.06
C THR A 359 7.50 -3.69 -2.08
N GLY A 360 6.93 -2.81 -1.26
CA GLY A 360 7.33 -1.41 -1.18
C GLY A 360 6.57 -0.67 -0.08
N ALA A 361 6.62 0.65 -0.11
CA ALA A 361 6.07 1.58 0.90
C ALA A 361 6.77 1.53 2.28
N ALA A 362 7.48 0.47 2.61
CA ALA A 362 8.38 0.34 3.76
C ALA A 362 9.45 -0.72 3.45
N PRO A 363 10.59 -0.72 4.15
CA PRO A 363 11.59 -1.76 4.00
C PRO A 363 11.06 -3.14 4.39
N VAL A 364 11.52 -4.19 3.70
CA VAL A 364 11.15 -5.59 3.96
C VAL A 364 12.35 -6.37 4.46
N PRO A 365 12.18 -7.34 5.41
CA PRO A 365 13.27 -8.20 5.82
C PRO A 365 13.85 -8.99 4.64
N PRO A 366 15.18 -8.93 4.38
CA PRO A 366 15.80 -9.64 3.25
C PRO A 366 15.59 -11.15 3.27
N THR A 367 15.44 -11.72 4.48
CA THR A 367 15.12 -13.14 4.68
C THR A 367 13.76 -13.53 4.13
N VAL A 368 12.77 -12.64 4.25
CA VAL A 368 11.41 -12.83 3.72
C VAL A 368 11.44 -12.79 2.19
N VAL A 369 12.10 -11.80 1.59
CA VAL A 369 12.26 -11.73 0.13
C VAL A 369 12.95 -13.00 -0.39
N LYS A 370 14.05 -13.40 0.24
CA LYS A 370 14.80 -14.60 -0.10
C LYS A 370 13.93 -15.86 -0.03
N PHE A 371 13.12 -15.99 1.01
CA PHE A 371 12.21 -17.12 1.17
C PHE A 371 11.21 -17.22 0.01
N PHE A 372 10.49 -16.13 -0.30
CA PHE A 372 9.51 -16.15 -1.40
C PHE A 372 10.15 -16.43 -2.75
N ARG A 373 11.31 -15.87 -3.02
CA ARG A 373 12.06 -16.19 -4.25
C ARG A 373 12.52 -17.65 -4.28
N THR A 374 12.91 -18.21 -3.14
CA THR A 374 13.27 -19.64 -3.01
C THR A 374 12.11 -20.56 -3.39
N ILE A 375 10.91 -20.25 -2.92
CA ILE A 375 9.72 -21.02 -3.28
C ILE A 375 9.17 -20.69 -4.68
N GLY A 376 9.78 -19.74 -5.41
CA GLY A 376 9.50 -19.44 -6.82
C GLY A 376 8.54 -18.30 -7.07
N VAL A 377 8.14 -17.55 -6.04
CA VAL A 377 7.43 -16.28 -6.18
C VAL A 377 8.42 -15.19 -6.59
N PRO A 378 8.23 -14.49 -7.72
CA PRO A 378 9.19 -13.52 -8.25
C PRO A 378 9.08 -12.16 -7.52
N LEU A 379 9.31 -12.16 -6.21
CA LEU A 379 9.21 -10.98 -5.36
C LEU A 379 10.37 -10.02 -5.64
N VAL A 380 10.04 -8.76 -5.89
CA VAL A 380 10.98 -7.65 -6.09
C VAL A 380 10.59 -6.45 -5.26
N GLU A 381 11.60 -5.68 -4.85
CA GLU A 381 11.40 -4.45 -4.11
C GLU A 381 11.23 -3.28 -5.07
N VAL A 382 10.34 -2.35 -4.70
CA VAL A 382 10.08 -1.10 -5.43
C VAL A 382 10.10 0.08 -4.46
N TYR A 383 10.44 1.25 -4.98
CA TYR A 383 10.49 2.48 -4.22
C TYR A 383 9.70 3.58 -4.91
N GLY A 384 9.04 4.38 -4.10
CA GLY A 384 8.32 5.58 -4.53
C GLY A 384 7.58 6.25 -3.37
N LEU A 385 7.10 7.43 -3.64
CA LEU A 385 6.41 8.32 -2.70
C LEU A 385 5.09 8.78 -3.33
N THR A 386 4.20 9.32 -2.54
CA THR A 386 3.00 10.00 -3.06
C THR A 386 3.42 11.21 -3.91
N GLU A 387 4.43 11.94 -3.46
CA GLU A 387 5.01 13.11 -4.12
C GLU A 387 5.73 12.76 -5.45
N SER A 388 6.01 11.50 -5.69
CA SER A 388 6.50 10.98 -6.99
C SER A 388 5.45 10.20 -7.77
N THR A 389 4.16 10.35 -7.42
CA THR A 389 3.03 9.68 -8.08
C THR A 389 3.15 8.15 -8.06
N GLY A 390 3.86 7.59 -7.09
CA GLY A 390 4.06 6.15 -6.91
C GLY A 390 5.47 5.70 -7.23
N MET A 391 5.60 4.54 -7.89
CA MET A 391 6.86 3.84 -8.09
C MET A 391 7.78 4.56 -9.08
N VAL A 392 8.97 4.95 -8.61
CA VAL A 392 10.02 5.58 -9.42
C VAL A 392 11.31 4.75 -9.52
N ALA A 393 11.44 3.71 -8.72
CA ALA A 393 12.51 2.73 -8.85
C ALA A 393 11.99 1.31 -8.60
N GLY A 394 12.61 0.33 -9.23
CA GLY A 394 12.23 -1.08 -9.06
C GLY A 394 13.34 -2.03 -9.48
N GLN A 395 13.45 -3.14 -8.76
CA GLN A 395 14.38 -4.20 -9.10
C GLN A 395 14.01 -4.85 -10.43
N PRO A 396 15.00 -5.24 -11.25
CA PRO A 396 14.72 -6.07 -12.41
C PRO A 396 14.21 -7.45 -11.97
N LEU A 397 13.14 -7.93 -12.61
CA LEU A 397 12.51 -9.22 -12.26
C LEU A 397 13.47 -10.42 -12.34
N GLU A 398 14.38 -10.38 -13.31
CA GLU A 398 15.28 -11.50 -13.63
C GLU A 398 16.58 -11.48 -12.83
N ASP A 399 17.00 -10.28 -12.38
CA ASP A 399 18.28 -10.09 -11.69
C ASP A 399 18.14 -9.10 -10.53
N PRO A 400 17.32 -9.43 -9.53
CA PRO A 400 17.15 -8.56 -8.35
C PRO A 400 18.37 -8.64 -7.45
N HIS A 401 18.77 -7.50 -6.93
CA HIS A 401 19.82 -7.40 -5.93
C HIS A 401 19.23 -7.36 -4.53
N PRO A 402 19.67 -8.21 -3.59
CA PRO A 402 19.20 -8.15 -2.21
C PRO A 402 19.32 -6.75 -1.61
N THR A 403 18.30 -6.30 -0.89
CA THR A 403 18.22 -5.00 -0.21
C THR A 403 18.22 -3.76 -1.11
N SER A 404 18.39 -3.90 -2.43
CA SER A 404 18.23 -2.80 -3.37
C SER A 404 16.75 -2.51 -3.64
N VAL A 405 16.40 -1.26 -3.85
CA VAL A 405 15.10 -0.87 -4.43
C VAL A 405 15.15 -0.80 -5.96
N GLY A 406 16.25 -1.22 -6.54
CA GLY A 406 16.44 -1.32 -7.99
C GLY A 406 16.93 -0.04 -8.65
N MET A 407 16.67 0.05 -9.95
CA MET A 407 17.05 1.18 -10.79
C MET A 407 15.83 2.08 -11.00
N VAL A 408 16.07 3.37 -11.22
CA VAL A 408 14.99 4.32 -11.55
C VAL A 408 14.26 3.90 -12.84
N THR A 409 12.97 4.21 -12.87
CA THR A 409 12.11 3.96 -14.04
C THR A 409 12.37 4.99 -15.13
N TYR A 410 11.97 4.66 -16.36
CA TYR A 410 12.06 5.58 -17.49
C TYR A 410 11.37 6.92 -17.20
N GLY A 411 12.02 8.02 -17.55
CA GLY A 411 11.53 9.38 -17.32
C GLY A 411 11.86 9.96 -15.95
N THR A 412 12.51 9.19 -15.06
CA THR A 412 12.96 9.64 -13.74
C THR A 412 14.45 9.99 -13.77
N GLU A 413 14.77 11.22 -13.39
CA GLU A 413 16.14 11.63 -13.08
C GLU A 413 16.35 11.59 -11.55
N TYR A 414 17.55 11.25 -11.11
CA TYR A 414 17.91 11.30 -9.69
C TYR A 414 19.31 11.84 -9.46
N LYS A 415 19.55 12.32 -8.26
CA LYS A 415 20.89 12.62 -7.73
C LYS A 415 20.93 12.40 -6.23
N LEU A 416 22.11 12.10 -5.70
CA LEU A 416 22.38 12.04 -4.28
C LEU A 416 23.11 13.31 -3.84
N VAL A 417 22.64 13.93 -2.75
CA VAL A 417 23.33 15.10 -2.16
C VAL A 417 24.63 14.64 -1.53
N PRO A 418 25.80 15.18 -1.91
CA PRO A 418 27.10 14.65 -1.48
C PRO A 418 27.28 14.56 0.04
N ASP A 419 26.81 15.57 0.79
CA ASP A 419 27.05 15.67 2.23
C ASP A 419 26.06 14.86 3.09
N THR A 420 24.83 14.69 2.61
CA THR A 420 23.74 14.06 3.38
C THR A 420 23.34 12.70 2.83
N GLY A 421 23.65 12.41 1.58
CA GLY A 421 23.15 11.22 0.87
C GLY A 421 21.66 11.31 0.52
N GLU A 422 21.02 12.48 0.67
CA GLU A 422 19.61 12.63 0.35
C GLU A 422 19.34 12.31 -1.13
N LEU A 423 18.36 11.47 -1.39
CA LEU A 423 17.88 11.17 -2.73
C LEU A 423 16.97 12.30 -3.22
N LEU A 424 17.35 12.91 -4.33
CA LEU A 424 16.52 13.89 -5.03
C LEU A 424 16.03 13.31 -6.34
N LEU A 425 14.77 13.61 -6.68
CA LEU A 425 14.11 13.12 -7.90
C LEU A 425 13.65 14.29 -8.78
N ARG A 426 13.69 14.10 -10.10
CA ARG A 426 13.15 15.05 -11.07
C ARG A 426 12.51 14.31 -12.24
N GLY A 427 11.41 14.85 -12.76
CA GLY A 427 10.72 14.32 -13.93
C GLY A 427 9.22 14.64 -13.90
N PRO A 428 8.50 14.22 -14.94
CA PRO A 428 7.06 14.50 -15.05
C PRO A 428 6.20 13.82 -13.98
N MET A 429 6.74 12.79 -13.29
CA MET A 429 6.06 12.09 -12.22
C MET A 429 6.04 12.87 -10.89
N VAL A 430 6.81 13.95 -10.74
CA VAL A 430 6.79 14.79 -9.54
C VAL A 430 5.44 15.50 -9.45
N PHE A 431 4.76 15.34 -8.30
CA PHE A 431 3.42 15.86 -8.06
C PHE A 431 3.30 17.39 -8.27
N ALA A 432 2.07 17.90 -8.42
CA ALA A 432 1.85 19.33 -8.67
C ALA A 432 2.07 20.22 -7.44
N GLY A 433 2.20 19.62 -6.24
CA GLY A 433 2.37 20.32 -4.97
C GLY A 433 1.32 19.91 -3.94
N TYR A 434 1.37 20.54 -2.76
CA TYR A 434 0.39 20.33 -1.69
C TYR A 434 -0.73 21.38 -1.76
N TYR A 435 -1.98 20.93 -1.75
CA TYR A 435 -3.16 21.78 -1.79
C TYR A 435 -3.17 22.78 -0.62
N LYS A 436 -3.37 24.07 -0.91
CA LYS A 436 -3.36 25.18 0.06
C LYS A 436 -2.09 25.23 0.95
N ASN A 437 -0.95 24.76 0.44
CA ASN A 437 0.30 24.74 1.20
C ASN A 437 1.53 25.02 0.31
N GLU A 438 1.59 26.23 -0.26
CA GLU A 438 2.69 26.65 -1.14
C GLU A 438 4.03 26.68 -0.40
N ALA A 439 4.04 27.02 0.90
CA ALA A 439 5.26 27.07 1.69
C ALA A 439 5.91 25.68 1.85
N GLU A 440 5.10 24.65 2.05
CA GLU A 440 5.62 23.27 2.13
C GLU A 440 5.98 22.73 0.75
N THR A 441 5.20 23.08 -0.28
CA THR A 441 5.53 22.76 -1.67
C THR A 441 6.90 23.31 -2.07
N ALA A 442 7.17 24.59 -1.76
CA ALA A 442 8.44 25.23 -2.05
C ALA A 442 9.64 24.64 -1.29
N LYS A 443 9.42 24.04 -0.12
CA LYS A 443 10.46 23.28 0.61
C LYS A 443 10.69 21.89 0.02
N THR A 444 9.63 21.29 -0.50
CA THR A 444 9.67 19.91 -1.02
C THR A 444 10.16 19.88 -2.48
N ILE A 445 9.83 20.90 -3.27
CA ILE A 445 10.31 21.03 -4.67
C ILE A 445 11.20 22.26 -4.74
N VAL A 446 12.52 22.06 -4.83
CA VAL A 446 13.51 23.14 -4.94
C VAL A 446 14.24 23.01 -6.27
N ASP A 447 14.25 24.07 -7.07
CA ASP A 447 14.86 24.13 -8.41
C ASP A 447 14.45 22.96 -9.32
N GLY A 448 13.18 22.53 -9.21
CA GLY A 448 12.60 21.42 -9.97
C GLY A 448 12.99 20.03 -9.48
N TRP A 449 13.70 19.93 -8.34
CA TRP A 449 14.03 18.67 -7.69
C TRP A 449 13.13 18.42 -6.49
N LEU A 450 12.52 17.23 -6.48
CA LEU A 450 11.80 16.71 -5.32
C LEU A 450 12.81 16.26 -4.25
N HIS A 451 12.79 16.89 -3.10
CA HIS A 451 13.50 16.46 -1.90
C HIS A 451 12.72 15.36 -1.21
N THR A 452 13.23 14.12 -1.30
CA THR A 452 12.49 12.95 -0.78
C THR A 452 12.57 12.84 0.75
N GLY A 453 13.61 13.40 1.35
CA GLY A 453 13.96 13.20 2.76
C GLY A 453 14.46 11.78 3.05
N ASP A 454 14.67 10.94 2.03
CA ASP A 454 15.23 9.60 2.16
C ASP A 454 16.72 9.63 1.83
N VAL A 455 17.55 9.00 2.66
CA VAL A 455 18.97 8.81 2.43
C VAL A 455 19.17 7.54 1.63
N ALA A 456 19.96 7.63 0.57
CA ALA A 456 20.23 6.49 -0.31
C ALA A 456 21.72 6.38 -0.66
N ASN A 457 22.12 5.17 -1.03
CA ASN A 457 23.40 4.86 -1.67
C ASN A 457 23.13 4.33 -3.08
N GLU A 458 24.12 4.46 -3.96
CA GLU A 458 24.09 3.88 -5.30
C GLU A 458 25.28 2.92 -5.47
N CYS A 459 24.99 1.76 -6.03
CA CYS A 459 26.01 0.80 -6.44
C CYS A 459 25.60 0.15 -7.77
N ASN A 460 26.44 0.29 -8.81
CA ASN A 460 26.19 -0.26 -10.14
C ASN A 460 24.82 0.13 -10.75
N GLY A 461 24.37 1.36 -10.55
CA GLY A 461 23.09 1.87 -11.01
C GLY A 461 21.88 1.40 -10.19
N GLN A 462 22.09 0.64 -9.12
CA GLN A 462 21.07 0.20 -8.18
C GLN A 462 21.01 1.16 -7.00
N LEU A 463 19.82 1.58 -6.61
CA LEU A 463 19.57 2.39 -5.41
C LEU A 463 19.34 1.51 -4.19
N TYR A 464 19.89 1.92 -3.08
CA TYR A 464 19.73 1.30 -1.75
C TYR A 464 19.26 2.38 -0.80
N ILE A 465 18.00 2.30 -0.37
CA ILE A 465 17.47 3.23 0.63
C ILE A 465 18.03 2.84 2.00
N VAL A 466 18.69 3.78 2.63
CA VAL A 466 19.30 3.59 3.96
C VAL A 466 18.25 3.81 5.04
N ASP A 467 17.67 5.00 5.10
CA ASP A 467 16.60 5.38 6.04
C ASP A 467 16.05 6.76 5.70
N ARG A 468 15.02 7.20 6.43
CA ARG A 468 14.62 8.61 6.46
C ARG A 468 15.68 9.45 7.15
N MET A 469 16.04 10.57 6.56
CA MET A 469 17.07 11.48 7.13
C MET A 469 16.78 11.86 8.58
N LYS A 470 15.51 12.16 8.90
CA LYS A 470 15.05 12.54 10.24
C LYS A 470 14.97 11.38 11.24
N ASP A 471 14.96 10.13 10.76
CA ASP A 471 14.82 8.94 11.61
C ASP A 471 16.21 8.35 11.96
N ILE A 472 17.28 8.77 11.28
CA ILE A 472 18.65 8.40 11.62
C ILE A 472 18.97 8.91 13.02
N MET A 473 19.42 8.02 13.89
CA MET A 473 19.73 8.30 15.29
C MET A 473 21.23 8.46 15.52
N ILE A 474 21.61 9.32 16.44
CA ILE A 474 23.01 9.50 16.83
C ILE A 474 23.15 9.11 18.30
N THR A 475 23.90 8.04 18.58
CA THR A 475 24.15 7.61 19.96
C THR A 475 24.95 8.67 20.74
N ALA A 476 24.92 8.60 22.07
CA ALA A 476 25.75 9.46 22.95
C ALA A 476 27.24 9.36 22.64
N GLY A 477 27.70 8.27 22.02
CA GLY A 477 29.08 8.09 21.55
C GLY A 477 29.33 8.61 20.12
N GLY A 478 28.40 9.35 19.51
CA GLY A 478 28.53 9.94 18.17
C GLY A 478 28.46 8.91 17.03
N LYS A 479 27.88 7.74 17.25
CA LYS A 479 27.68 6.74 16.19
C LYS A 479 26.31 6.87 15.55
N ASN A 480 26.28 6.94 14.22
CA ASN A 480 25.04 6.90 13.46
C ASN A 480 24.42 5.49 13.52
N ILE A 481 23.16 5.43 13.84
CA ILE A 481 22.33 4.23 13.86
C ILE A 481 21.23 4.40 12.84
N THR A 482 21.05 3.40 12.00
CA THR A 482 19.95 3.26 11.03
C THR A 482 18.86 2.38 11.65
N PRO A 483 17.79 2.94 12.23
CA PRO A 483 16.77 2.15 12.91
C PRO A 483 16.14 1.11 12.01
N SER A 484 15.84 1.45 10.76
CA SER A 484 15.16 0.56 9.81
C SER A 484 15.95 -0.73 9.54
N GLU A 485 17.27 -0.70 9.49
CA GLU A 485 18.12 -1.88 9.32
C GLU A 485 17.94 -2.86 10.49
N ILE A 486 17.99 -2.34 11.72
CA ILE A 486 17.85 -3.13 12.93
C ILE A 486 16.44 -3.70 13.05
N GLU A 487 15.43 -2.86 12.90
CA GLU A 487 14.01 -3.21 13.00
C GLU A 487 13.62 -4.29 11.99
N ASN A 488 14.04 -4.15 10.74
CA ASN A 488 13.77 -5.14 9.69
C ASN A 488 14.51 -6.46 9.92
N THR A 489 15.71 -6.40 10.48
CA THR A 489 16.44 -7.62 10.85
C THR A 489 15.69 -8.40 11.94
N MET A 490 15.15 -7.69 12.95
CA MET A 490 14.36 -8.32 14.02
C MET A 490 13.02 -8.85 13.52
N LYS A 491 12.32 -8.10 12.65
CA LYS A 491 11.05 -8.52 12.01
C LYS A 491 11.21 -9.68 11.02
N GLY A 492 12.42 -10.08 10.70
CA GLY A 492 12.70 -11.33 10.01
C GLY A 492 12.32 -12.58 10.81
N SER A 493 12.16 -12.46 12.14
CA SER A 493 11.62 -13.51 13.01
C SER A 493 10.09 -13.58 12.92
N PRO A 494 9.49 -14.77 12.75
CA PRO A 494 8.03 -14.91 12.71
C PRO A 494 7.34 -14.62 14.06
N TYR A 495 8.11 -14.49 15.15
CA TYR A 495 7.59 -14.22 16.50
C TYR A 495 7.54 -12.73 16.84
N ILE A 496 8.23 -11.89 16.06
CA ILE A 496 8.31 -10.43 16.26
C ILE A 496 7.44 -9.74 15.23
N LYS A 497 6.38 -9.07 15.69
CA LYS A 497 5.48 -8.31 14.86
C LYS A 497 6.01 -6.91 14.55
N GLU A 498 6.52 -6.22 15.58
CA GLU A 498 7.13 -4.90 15.42
C GLU A 498 8.33 -4.77 16.36
N CYS A 499 9.32 -4.03 15.92
CA CYS A 499 10.50 -3.66 16.68
C CYS A 499 10.72 -2.18 16.53
N ILE A 500 10.80 -1.45 17.63
CA ILE A 500 10.97 0.01 17.63
C ILE A 500 12.27 0.32 18.34
N VAL A 501 13.26 0.72 17.55
CA VAL A 501 14.60 1.02 18.02
C VAL A 501 14.64 2.35 18.77
N ILE A 502 15.38 2.38 19.86
CA ILE A 502 15.67 3.55 20.68
C ILE A 502 17.19 3.64 20.84
N ALA A 503 17.79 4.72 20.32
CA ALA A 503 19.24 4.90 20.33
C ALA A 503 19.67 6.38 20.39
N ASP A 504 18.78 7.31 20.00
CA ASP A 504 19.13 8.72 19.86
C ASP A 504 19.55 9.34 21.21
N GLY A 505 20.76 9.89 21.27
CA GLY A 505 21.36 10.40 22.51
C GLY A 505 21.65 9.35 23.58
N ARG A 506 21.45 8.05 23.30
CA ARG A 506 21.58 6.95 24.28
C ARG A 506 22.94 6.26 24.20
N ARG A 507 23.34 5.59 25.32
CA ARG A 507 24.65 4.91 25.42
C ARG A 507 24.76 3.65 24.56
N PHE A 508 23.63 2.98 24.28
CA PHE A 508 23.53 1.77 23.47
C PHE A 508 22.15 1.67 22.84
N VAL A 509 21.97 0.77 21.90
CA VAL A 509 20.68 0.48 21.23
C VAL A 509 19.82 -0.36 22.14
N SER A 510 18.58 0.06 22.36
CA SER A 510 17.52 -0.74 22.96
C SER A 510 16.30 -0.78 22.05
N ALA A 511 15.30 -1.60 22.35
CA ALA A 511 14.08 -1.72 21.56
C ALA A 511 12.84 -1.98 22.39
N LEU A 512 11.70 -1.45 21.92
CA LEU A 512 10.38 -1.93 22.28
C LEU A 512 9.97 -2.99 21.25
N ILE A 513 9.46 -4.14 21.70
CA ILE A 513 9.12 -5.26 20.80
C ILE A 513 7.66 -5.65 21.01
N GLU A 514 6.89 -5.66 19.93
CA GLU A 514 5.55 -6.25 19.87
C GLU A 514 5.68 -7.68 19.31
N ILE A 515 5.12 -8.66 20.03
CA ILE A 515 5.09 -10.04 19.57
C ILE A 515 4.02 -10.24 18.48
N ASP A 516 4.23 -11.20 17.58
CA ASP A 516 3.16 -11.70 16.72
C ASP A 516 2.26 -12.63 17.53
N LEU A 517 1.07 -12.14 17.89
CA LEU A 517 0.13 -12.83 18.77
C LEU A 517 -0.23 -14.23 18.25
N GLU A 518 -0.51 -14.35 16.96
CA GLU A 518 -0.96 -15.61 16.35
C GLU A 518 0.16 -16.65 16.42
N THR A 519 1.36 -16.29 16.02
CA THR A 519 2.52 -17.20 15.98
C THR A 519 2.99 -17.57 17.38
N VAL A 520 3.06 -16.61 18.31
CA VAL A 520 3.50 -16.87 19.69
C VAL A 520 2.45 -17.66 20.46
N SER A 521 1.14 -17.41 20.24
CA SER A 521 0.05 -18.22 20.82
C SER A 521 0.17 -19.68 20.37
N LYS A 522 0.37 -19.91 19.08
CA LYS A 522 0.53 -21.26 18.55
C LYS A 522 1.79 -21.96 19.07
N TRP A 523 2.87 -21.20 19.23
CA TRP A 523 4.10 -21.71 19.85
C TRP A 523 3.87 -22.11 21.31
N ALA A 524 3.11 -21.30 22.08
CA ALA A 524 2.77 -21.59 23.48
C ALA A 524 1.85 -22.82 23.59
N GLU A 525 0.80 -22.91 22.77
CA GLU A 525 -0.12 -24.05 22.72
C GLU A 525 0.61 -25.38 22.46
N THR A 526 1.51 -25.39 21.47
CA THR A 526 2.30 -26.62 21.17
C THR A 526 3.20 -27.08 22.32
N ARG A 527 3.48 -26.19 23.27
CA ARG A 527 4.27 -26.46 24.47
C ARG A 527 3.42 -26.62 25.73
N GLN A 528 2.09 -26.57 25.57
CA GLN A 528 1.13 -26.64 26.67
C GLN A 528 1.32 -25.52 27.72
N ILE A 529 1.77 -24.35 27.28
CA ILE A 529 1.90 -23.16 28.11
C ILE A 529 0.54 -22.43 28.11
N ALA A 530 -0.03 -22.28 29.31
CA ALA A 530 -1.33 -21.64 29.47
C ALA A 530 -1.20 -20.11 29.46
N PHE A 531 -2.08 -19.42 28.72
CA PHE A 531 -2.23 -17.97 28.72
C PHE A 531 -3.70 -17.62 28.46
N THR A 532 -4.12 -16.38 28.69
CA THR A 532 -5.50 -15.96 28.52
C THR A 532 -5.69 -14.82 27.51
N HIS A 533 -4.73 -13.92 27.44
CA HIS A 533 -4.79 -12.72 26.56
C HIS A 533 -3.37 -12.22 26.26
N PHE A 534 -3.24 -11.23 25.40
CA PHE A 534 -1.97 -10.68 24.91
C PHE A 534 -0.98 -10.39 26.06
N ARG A 535 -1.42 -9.60 27.05
CA ARG A 535 -0.58 -9.20 28.18
C ARG A 535 -0.07 -10.42 28.99
N SER A 536 -0.95 -11.37 29.30
CA SER A 536 -0.55 -12.58 30.05
C SER A 536 0.47 -13.41 29.28
N LEU A 537 0.43 -13.39 27.93
CA LEU A 537 1.38 -14.07 27.08
C LEU A 537 2.76 -13.38 27.11
N THR A 538 2.81 -12.06 27.02
CA THR A 538 4.07 -11.29 27.02
C THR A 538 4.77 -11.25 28.38
N GLU A 539 4.04 -11.47 29.47
CA GLU A 539 4.59 -11.52 30.83
C GLU A 539 5.24 -12.85 31.16
N LEU A 540 5.01 -13.92 30.36
CA LEU A 540 5.61 -15.25 30.58
C LEU A 540 7.11 -15.27 30.34
N ASP A 541 7.88 -15.84 31.27
CA ASP A 541 9.33 -15.95 31.12
C ASP A 541 9.73 -16.80 29.91
N ALA A 542 8.98 -17.85 29.59
CA ALA A 542 9.20 -18.65 28.39
C ALA A 542 9.07 -17.87 27.08
N VAL A 543 8.19 -16.87 27.04
CA VAL A 543 8.03 -15.97 25.88
C VAL A 543 9.18 -14.96 25.84
N LYS A 544 9.61 -14.43 26.99
CA LYS A 544 10.78 -13.55 27.06
C LYS A 544 12.04 -14.28 26.57
N GLU A 545 12.28 -15.52 27.03
CA GLU A 545 13.40 -16.36 26.56
C GLU A 545 13.32 -16.64 25.05
N LEU A 546 12.11 -16.89 24.52
CA LEU A 546 11.90 -17.03 23.07
C LEU A 546 12.38 -15.77 22.34
N ILE A 547 11.90 -14.61 22.75
CA ILE A 547 12.24 -13.34 22.08
C ILE A 547 13.72 -12.99 22.29
N GLU A 548 14.30 -13.25 23.46
CA GLU A 548 15.76 -13.12 23.68
C GLU A 548 16.57 -13.95 22.67
N SER A 549 16.15 -15.20 22.44
CA SER A 549 16.78 -16.06 21.43
C SER A 549 16.67 -15.47 20.02
N GLU A 550 15.51 -14.91 19.67
CA GLU A 550 15.30 -14.28 18.36
C GLU A 550 16.10 -12.98 18.20
N VAL A 551 16.14 -12.13 19.23
CA VAL A 551 16.99 -10.93 19.28
C VAL A 551 18.47 -11.28 19.15
N ALA A 552 18.91 -12.34 19.81
CA ALA A 552 20.30 -12.82 19.68
C ALA A 552 20.64 -13.27 18.26
N LYS A 553 19.69 -13.96 17.58
CA LYS A 553 19.84 -14.35 16.16
C LYS A 553 19.93 -13.11 15.25
N GLY A 554 19.05 -12.11 15.46
CA GLY A 554 19.07 -10.86 14.73
C GLY A 554 20.37 -10.09 14.95
N ASN A 555 20.81 -9.96 16.20
CA ASN A 555 22.07 -9.30 16.57
C ASN A 555 23.30 -9.94 15.89
N ALA A 556 23.29 -11.24 15.66
CA ALA A 556 24.37 -11.93 14.96
C ALA A 556 24.51 -11.52 13.48
N LEU A 557 23.48 -10.93 12.90
CA LEU A 557 23.47 -10.42 11.51
C LEU A 557 23.83 -8.94 11.42
N LEU A 558 23.90 -8.24 12.56
CA LEU A 558 24.13 -6.79 12.63
C LEU A 558 25.58 -6.47 13.06
N ALA A 559 26.01 -5.26 12.74
CA ALA A 559 27.25 -4.72 13.27
C ALA A 559 27.17 -4.58 14.81
N PRO A 560 28.26 -4.81 15.58
CA PRO A 560 28.21 -4.78 17.05
C PRO A 560 27.66 -3.50 17.68
N VAL A 561 27.80 -2.35 16.98
CA VAL A 561 27.27 -1.06 17.43
C VAL A 561 25.75 -0.98 17.30
N ALA A 562 25.17 -1.73 16.38
CA ALA A 562 23.74 -1.79 16.09
C ALA A 562 23.00 -2.87 16.91
N ASN A 563 23.73 -3.67 17.71
CA ASN A 563 23.13 -4.73 18.49
C ASN A 563 22.22 -4.19 19.58
N ILE A 564 20.99 -4.72 19.62
CA ILE A 564 20.04 -4.45 20.71
C ILE A 564 20.61 -5.06 22.01
N ARG A 565 20.87 -4.21 23.00
CA ARG A 565 21.44 -4.60 24.30
C ARG A 565 20.37 -4.93 25.34
N ARG A 566 19.25 -4.20 25.28
CA ARG A 566 18.08 -4.42 26.16
C ARG A 566 16.82 -4.24 25.33
N PHE A 567 15.78 -4.92 25.68
CA PHE A 567 14.46 -4.72 25.08
C PHE A 567 13.35 -4.83 26.11
N HIS A 568 12.20 -4.26 25.79
CA HIS A 568 10.96 -4.39 26.55
C HIS A 568 9.86 -4.94 25.65
N LEU A 569 9.12 -5.95 26.13
CA LEU A 569 7.96 -6.50 25.41
C LEU A 569 6.75 -5.63 25.68
N LEU A 570 6.11 -5.14 24.62
CA LEU A 570 4.86 -4.42 24.72
C LEU A 570 3.77 -5.33 25.28
N THR A 571 2.96 -4.83 26.21
CA THR A 571 1.90 -5.58 26.87
C THR A 571 0.55 -5.51 26.15
N LYS A 572 0.48 -4.72 25.07
CA LYS A 572 -0.65 -4.60 24.14
C LYS A 572 -0.14 -4.51 22.70
N ALA A 573 -1.02 -4.78 21.74
CA ALA A 573 -0.76 -4.48 20.34
C ALA A 573 -0.75 -2.96 20.11
N LEU A 574 0.07 -2.50 19.18
CA LEU A 574 0.06 -1.11 18.73
C LEU A 574 -1.23 -0.83 17.96
N ASP A 575 -1.86 0.30 18.24
CA ASP A 575 -3.15 0.68 17.71
C ASP A 575 -3.14 2.08 17.09
N HIS A 576 -4.00 2.26 16.07
CA HIS A 576 -4.20 3.54 15.40
C HIS A 576 -5.00 4.52 16.28
N ASP A 577 -6.00 4.03 16.98
CA ASP A 577 -6.87 4.85 17.84
C ASP A 577 -6.11 5.46 19.03
N ASP A 578 -5.08 4.75 19.51
CA ASP A 578 -4.15 5.25 20.52
C ASP A 578 -3.10 6.24 19.97
N GLY A 579 -3.13 6.48 18.64
CA GLY A 579 -2.18 7.37 17.96
C GLY A 579 -0.76 6.81 17.86
N GLU A 580 -0.56 5.52 18.09
CA GLU A 580 0.75 4.85 18.09
C GLU A 580 1.22 4.51 16.68
N VAL A 581 0.28 4.27 15.77
CA VAL A 581 0.54 4.02 14.35
C VAL A 581 -0.31 4.93 13.46
N THR A 582 0.07 5.05 12.20
CA THR A 582 -0.75 5.76 11.19
C THR A 582 -1.88 4.85 10.69
N ALA A 583 -2.83 5.40 9.91
CA ALA A 583 -3.85 4.61 9.21
C ALA A 583 -3.25 3.51 8.29
N THR A 584 -1.99 3.68 7.85
CA THR A 584 -1.23 2.67 7.09
C THR A 584 -0.37 1.76 7.98
N MET A 585 -0.62 1.74 9.29
CA MET A 585 0.10 0.93 10.29
C MET A 585 1.60 1.25 10.40
N LYS A 586 2.03 2.44 10.00
CA LYS A 586 3.42 2.91 10.24
C LYS A 586 3.55 3.48 11.65
N VAL A 587 4.60 3.08 12.36
CA VAL A 587 4.89 3.53 13.73
C VAL A 587 5.10 5.04 13.80
N LYS A 588 4.40 5.71 14.70
CA LYS A 588 4.61 7.12 15.03
C LYS A 588 5.59 7.21 16.21
N ARG A 589 6.90 7.23 15.92
CA ARG A 589 7.97 7.17 16.95
C ARG A 589 7.79 8.15 18.09
N SER A 590 7.42 9.41 17.80
CA SER A 590 7.22 10.44 18.82
C SER A 590 6.10 10.09 19.80
N SER A 591 5.01 9.50 19.31
CA SER A 591 3.90 9.05 20.15
C SER A 591 4.33 7.86 21.02
N ILE A 592 5.01 6.89 20.43
CA ILE A 592 5.54 5.71 21.13
C ILE A 592 6.53 6.12 22.22
N TYR A 593 7.47 7.00 21.93
CA TYR A 593 8.45 7.45 22.93
C TYR A 593 7.82 8.14 24.12
N LYS A 594 6.74 8.88 23.89
CA LYS A 594 5.95 9.52 24.96
C LYS A 594 5.10 8.49 25.74
N ALA A 595 4.46 7.57 25.04
CA ALA A 595 3.60 6.57 25.67
C ALA A 595 4.36 5.57 26.55
N TYR A 596 5.60 5.22 26.16
CA TYR A 596 6.44 4.21 26.82
C TYR A 596 7.71 4.82 27.46
N GLU A 597 7.67 6.09 27.85
CA GLU A 597 8.80 6.80 28.45
C GLU A 597 9.37 6.07 29.68
N THR A 598 8.49 5.56 30.55
CA THR A 598 8.89 4.84 31.77
C THR A 598 9.67 3.56 31.48
N GLU A 599 9.19 2.76 30.54
CA GLU A 599 9.81 1.50 30.11
C GLU A 599 11.14 1.77 29.39
N ILE A 600 11.18 2.84 28.60
CA ILE A 600 12.40 3.28 27.93
C ILE A 600 13.47 3.67 28.93
N GLU A 601 13.15 4.52 29.91
CA GLU A 601 14.12 4.94 30.92
C GLU A 601 14.59 3.76 31.78
N PHE A 602 13.68 2.82 32.10
CA PHE A 602 14.06 1.59 32.82
C PHE A 602 15.09 0.74 32.07
N MET A 603 15.04 0.69 30.75
CA MET A 603 16.04 -0.03 29.96
C MET A 603 17.44 0.61 30.04
N TYR A 604 17.57 1.89 30.40
CA TYR A 604 18.84 2.61 30.50
C TYR A 604 19.34 2.85 31.94
N ALA A 605 18.50 2.51 32.92
CA ALA A 605 18.84 2.56 34.36
C ALA A 605 19.82 1.42 34.79
#